data_623912c055b0ff39b55c01f1b32b6227
#
_entry.id   623912c055b0ff39b55c01f1b32b6227
#
_cell.length_a   1.000
_cell.length_b   1.000
_cell.length_c   1.000
_cell.angle_alpha   90.00
_cell.angle_beta   90.00
_cell.angle_gamma   90.00
#
_symmetry.space_group_name_H-M   'P 1'
#
loop_
_entity.id
_entity.type
_entity.pdbx_description
1 polymer ?
#
loop_
_entity_poly.entity_id
_entity_poly.type
_entity_poly.pdbx_seq_one_letter_code
_entity_poly.pdbx_strand_id
1 'polypeptide(L)'
;MIYLKRGGKTRTAHFFLFRKSPIIMLALKSFNVFLRKKQLMILPNSTIGVFGSGQLGRMFAIEARKMGYRVHTFSPDTDTPTGQVADFETSADYADLERVEKFARSVDVVTFEFENVPSRTVETAAEFVGVYPRGEILHTTQNRLREKTFLAANGFPVAPFRHIKTMDDLYHAAQELGTPAVLKTAGFGYDGKGQQKIKAVGEIEKAFENLQGAEAVLEAFIEFEKEVSVVCARDSKGNFAHYGVIENSHANHILDISFAPALCSEKVFAEAVEIAQSVAETLSYVGTLCVEFFLAAGEKLLINELAPRPHNSGHLTFDACVTSQFEQQLRAVCGLPLGSTEFFAPAAMANLLGDVWTNGEPRWAKALEFSGVKLHLYGKSEARTGRKMGHLTALAETVETAAENVRSARDVLRESGSV
;
A
#
# COMPACT_ATOMS: atom_id res chain seq x y z
N MET A 1 -7.68 40.76 20.19
CA MET A 1 -7.39 42.21 20.33
C MET A 1 -6.41 42.56 19.22
N ILE A 2 -6.83 43.22 18.17
CA ILE A 2 -5.96 43.65 17.06
C ILE A 2 -5.80 45.16 17.14
N TYR A 3 -4.56 45.62 17.25
CA TYR A 3 -4.25 47.05 17.28
C TYR A 3 -3.89 47.53 15.87
N LEU A 4 -4.70 48.44 15.32
CA LEU A 4 -4.38 49.17 14.09
C LEU A 4 -4.02 50.62 14.47
N LYS A 5 -2.76 51.00 14.24
CA LYS A 5 -2.29 52.36 14.48
C LYS A 5 -2.28 53.12 13.15
N ARG A 6 -3.15 54.13 13.01
CA ARG A 6 -3.05 55.19 12.01
C ARG A 6 -3.43 56.51 12.64
N GLY A 7 -2.51 57.43 12.74
CA GLY A 7 -2.77 58.87 13.05
C GLY A 7 -3.31 59.15 14.44
N GLY A 8 -2.48 59.00 15.48
CA GLY A 8 -2.54 59.83 16.71
C GLY A 8 -3.79 59.78 17.59
N LYS A 9 -4.77 58.90 17.37
CA LYS A 9 -5.91 58.73 18.30
C LYS A 9 -6.30 57.26 18.37
N THR A 10 -6.21 56.69 19.57
CA THR A 10 -6.66 55.31 19.87
C THR A 10 -8.18 55.29 19.95
N ARG A 11 -8.86 54.60 19.04
CA ARG A 11 -10.27 54.25 19.16
C ARG A 11 -10.36 52.78 19.56
N THR A 12 -10.93 52.53 20.71
CA THR A 12 -11.29 51.18 21.18
C THR A 12 -12.58 50.79 20.49
N ALA A 13 -12.54 49.86 19.54
CA ALA A 13 -13.73 49.28 18.98
C ALA A 13 -14.11 48.04 19.81
N HIS A 14 -15.25 48.16 20.54
CA HIS A 14 -15.86 47.04 21.23
C HIS A 14 -16.55 46.12 20.19
N PHE A 15 -15.94 44.99 19.90
CA PHE A 15 -16.59 43.89 19.19
C PHE A 15 -17.32 42.99 20.19
N PHE A 16 -18.45 43.43 20.68
CA PHE A 16 -19.41 42.56 21.35
C PHE A 16 -20.68 42.49 20.51
N LEU A 17 -21.14 41.21 20.26
CA LEU A 17 -22.43 40.84 19.66
C LEU A 17 -22.45 40.31 18.24
N PHE A 18 -21.58 39.30 17.91
CA PHE A 18 -21.89 38.43 16.76
C PHE A 18 -21.49 36.95 16.97
N ARG A 19 -21.61 36.46 18.22
CA ARG A 19 -21.24 35.06 18.55
C ARG A 19 -22.35 34.03 18.30
N LYS A 20 -23.50 34.39 17.75
CA LYS A 20 -24.66 33.47 17.57
C LYS A 20 -25.29 33.47 16.18
N SER A 21 -24.62 33.93 15.14
CA SER A 21 -25.15 33.75 13.79
C SER A 21 -24.70 32.38 13.24
N PRO A 22 -25.66 31.49 12.86
CA PRO A 22 -25.34 30.20 12.24
C PRO A 22 -24.48 30.36 10.96
N ILE A 23 -24.69 31.47 10.24
CA ILE A 23 -23.94 31.80 9.00
C ILE A 23 -22.47 32.11 9.29
N ILE A 24 -22.18 32.84 10.38
CA ILE A 24 -20.81 33.17 10.79
C ILE A 24 -20.11 31.91 11.33
N MET A 25 -20.81 31.03 12.06
CA MET A 25 -20.27 29.74 12.47
C MET A 25 -20.04 28.81 11.28
N LEU A 26 -20.91 28.82 10.28
CA LEU A 26 -20.71 28.05 9.04
C LEU A 26 -19.53 28.62 8.24
N ALA A 27 -19.44 29.93 8.10
CA ALA A 27 -18.32 30.60 7.42
C ALA A 27 -16.98 30.39 8.15
N LEU A 28 -16.96 30.41 9.48
CA LEU A 28 -15.77 30.11 10.29
C LEU A 28 -15.41 28.64 10.23
N LYS A 29 -16.38 27.73 10.16
CA LYS A 29 -16.14 26.29 9.93
C LYS A 29 -15.58 26.08 8.52
N SER A 30 -16.18 26.65 7.50
CA SER A 30 -15.69 26.57 6.12
C SER A 30 -14.31 27.23 5.94
N PHE A 31 -14.04 28.35 6.63
CA PHE A 31 -12.75 29.03 6.60
C PHE A 31 -11.67 28.24 7.36
N ASN A 32 -12.00 27.61 8.50
CA ASN A 32 -11.08 26.69 9.20
C ASN A 32 -10.82 25.42 8.41
N VAL A 33 -11.82 24.86 7.72
CA VAL A 33 -11.64 23.73 6.79
C VAL A 33 -10.81 24.16 5.57
N PHE A 34 -11.02 25.38 5.05
CA PHE A 34 -10.25 25.93 3.93
C PHE A 34 -8.79 26.22 4.34
N LEU A 35 -8.53 26.73 5.55
CA LEU A 35 -7.19 26.92 6.09
C LEU A 35 -6.49 25.59 6.41
N ARG A 36 -7.23 24.57 6.86
CA ARG A 36 -6.71 23.20 7.01
C ARG A 36 -6.43 22.51 5.66
N LYS A 37 -7.10 22.90 4.56
CA LYS A 37 -6.84 22.40 3.20
C LYS A 37 -5.58 22.98 2.54
N LYS A 38 -5.02 24.08 3.04
CA LYS A 38 -3.66 24.46 2.70
C LYS A 38 -2.76 23.54 3.50
N GLN A 39 -2.14 22.57 2.85
CA GLN A 39 -1.28 21.57 3.48
C GLN A 39 -0.12 22.26 4.20
N LEU A 40 -0.39 22.68 5.42
CA LEU A 40 0.64 23.05 6.38
C LEU A 40 1.38 21.76 6.70
N MET A 41 2.70 21.80 6.69
CA MET A 41 3.54 20.70 7.15
C MET A 41 3.07 20.24 8.53
N ILE A 42 2.75 18.95 8.66
CA ILE A 42 2.35 18.34 9.92
C ILE A 42 3.63 17.96 10.65
N LEU A 43 3.87 18.59 11.80
CA LEU A 43 5.12 18.45 12.55
C LEU A 43 5.05 17.31 13.58
N PRO A 44 6.18 16.80 14.06
CA PRO A 44 6.24 15.87 15.19
C PRO A 44 5.40 16.33 16.38
N ASN A 45 4.94 15.41 17.21
CA ASN A 45 3.89 15.50 18.24
C ASN A 45 2.45 15.53 17.72
N SER A 46 2.22 15.62 16.39
CA SER A 46 0.91 15.41 15.81
C SER A 46 0.51 13.93 15.82
N THR A 47 -0.78 13.66 15.66
CA THR A 47 -1.33 12.30 15.60
C THR A 47 -1.72 11.93 14.18
N ILE A 48 -1.17 10.83 13.68
CA ILE A 48 -1.47 10.29 12.36
C ILE A 48 -2.53 9.20 12.49
N GLY A 49 -3.64 9.37 11.77
CA GLY A 49 -4.68 8.36 11.66
C GLY A 49 -4.32 7.31 10.60
N VAL A 50 -4.59 6.03 10.90
CA VAL A 50 -4.40 4.92 9.95
C VAL A 50 -5.69 4.13 9.85
N PHE A 51 -6.27 4.05 8.65
CA PHE A 51 -7.32 3.09 8.36
C PHE A 51 -6.70 1.74 8.02
N GLY A 52 -7.16 0.70 8.73
CA GLY A 52 -6.54 -0.62 8.75
C GLY A 52 -5.58 -0.77 9.92
N SER A 53 -5.32 -2.02 10.29
CA SER A 53 -4.57 -2.32 11.52
C SER A 53 -3.63 -3.53 11.38
N GLY A 54 -3.28 -3.90 10.13
CA GLY A 54 -2.41 -5.02 9.82
C GLY A 54 -0.93 -4.70 9.96
N GLN A 55 -0.10 -5.51 9.30
CA GLN A 55 1.36 -5.41 9.38
C GLN A 55 1.93 -4.13 8.76
N LEU A 56 1.30 -3.60 7.71
CA LEU A 56 1.79 -2.38 7.07
C LEU A 56 1.60 -1.18 8.00
N GLY A 57 0.45 -1.11 8.68
CA GLY A 57 0.18 -0.11 9.70
C GLY A 57 1.13 -0.24 10.89
N ARG A 58 1.48 -1.49 11.32
CA ARG A 58 2.48 -1.72 12.38
C ARG A 58 3.84 -1.14 12.00
N MET A 59 4.35 -1.45 10.80
CA MET A 59 5.65 -0.96 10.37
C MET A 59 5.64 0.56 10.15
N PHE A 60 4.53 1.11 9.64
CA PHE A 60 4.33 2.55 9.55
C PHE A 60 4.33 3.22 10.94
N ALA A 61 3.63 2.63 11.91
CA ALA A 61 3.56 3.18 13.28
C ALA A 61 4.94 3.19 13.95
N ILE A 62 5.76 2.16 13.74
CA ILE A 62 7.14 2.12 14.26
C ILE A 62 7.95 3.31 13.69
N GLU A 63 7.90 3.55 12.38
CA GLU A 63 8.61 4.67 11.76
C GLU A 63 8.07 6.03 12.22
N ALA A 64 6.74 6.17 12.30
CA ALA A 64 6.12 7.40 12.77
C ALA A 64 6.55 7.74 14.21
N ARG A 65 6.61 6.74 15.08
CA ARG A 65 7.04 6.93 16.48
C ARG A 65 8.53 7.26 16.59
N LYS A 66 9.40 6.68 15.75
CA LYS A 66 10.83 7.08 15.67
C LYS A 66 10.98 8.57 15.35
N MET A 67 10.08 9.15 14.58
CA MET A 67 10.06 10.56 14.21
C MET A 67 9.26 11.44 15.19
N GLY A 68 8.76 10.89 16.31
CA GLY A 68 8.05 11.64 17.36
C GLY A 68 6.58 11.93 17.05
N TYR A 69 5.95 11.21 16.10
CA TYR A 69 4.51 11.25 15.88
C TYR A 69 3.77 10.25 16.75
N ARG A 70 2.51 10.53 17.04
CA ARG A 70 1.56 9.55 17.58
C ARG A 70 0.80 8.90 16.45
N VAL A 71 0.34 7.67 16.69
CA VAL A 71 -0.45 6.91 15.72
C VAL A 71 -1.76 6.48 16.35
N HIS A 72 -2.86 6.69 15.64
CA HIS A 72 -4.18 6.24 15.98
C HIS A 72 -4.70 5.34 14.85
N THR A 73 -4.89 4.05 15.11
CA THR A 73 -5.41 3.10 14.14
C THR A 73 -6.92 2.89 14.30
N PHE A 74 -7.61 2.64 13.18
CA PHE A 74 -9.04 2.37 13.13
C PHE A 74 -9.32 1.16 12.25
N SER A 75 -9.95 0.14 12.80
CA SER A 75 -10.38 -1.07 12.09
C SER A 75 -11.49 -1.79 12.86
N PRO A 76 -12.17 -2.80 12.29
CA PRO A 76 -13.13 -3.62 13.02
C PRO A 76 -12.52 -4.50 14.10
N ASP A 77 -11.24 -4.83 13.99
CA ASP A 77 -10.54 -5.79 14.85
C ASP A 77 -10.02 -5.14 16.14
N THR A 78 -9.61 -5.97 17.10
CA THR A 78 -8.98 -5.59 18.39
C THR A 78 -7.64 -6.30 18.57
N ASP A 79 -6.76 -5.76 19.40
CA ASP A 79 -5.40 -6.27 19.65
C ASP A 79 -4.65 -6.56 18.34
N THR A 80 -4.69 -5.57 17.48
CA THR A 80 -4.22 -5.72 16.12
C THR A 80 -2.72 -5.48 16.00
N PRO A 81 -2.06 -5.97 14.94
CA PRO A 81 -0.65 -5.69 14.67
C PRO A 81 -0.27 -4.21 14.78
N THR A 82 -1.09 -3.31 14.27
CA THR A 82 -0.87 -1.87 14.40
C THR A 82 -1.20 -1.38 15.80
N GLY A 83 -2.32 -1.82 16.38
CA GLY A 83 -2.79 -1.42 17.71
C GLY A 83 -1.76 -1.71 18.81
N GLN A 84 -1.03 -2.83 18.71
CA GLN A 84 0.03 -3.19 19.65
C GLN A 84 1.20 -2.20 19.72
N VAL A 85 1.37 -1.34 18.73
CA VAL A 85 2.47 -0.36 18.65
C VAL A 85 1.99 1.09 18.46
N ALA A 86 0.70 1.29 18.20
CA ALA A 86 0.07 2.60 18.09
C ALA A 86 -0.15 3.22 19.49
N ASP A 87 -0.39 4.53 19.54
CA ASP A 87 -0.75 5.22 20.78
C ASP A 87 -2.24 5.06 21.09
N PHE A 88 -3.07 4.90 20.06
CA PHE A 88 -4.51 4.72 20.18
C PHE A 88 -5.02 3.69 19.18
N GLU A 89 -5.96 2.87 19.60
CA GLU A 89 -6.69 1.92 18.75
C GLU A 89 -8.19 2.13 18.91
N THR A 90 -8.87 2.34 17.80
CA THR A 90 -10.34 2.35 17.74
C THR A 90 -10.81 1.10 17.03
N SER A 91 -11.51 0.22 17.73
CA SER A 91 -12.20 -0.93 17.15
C SER A 91 -13.64 -0.55 16.84
N ALA A 92 -13.96 -0.44 15.55
CA ALA A 92 -15.32 -0.19 15.05
C ALA A 92 -15.42 -0.56 13.57
N ASP A 93 -16.63 -0.93 13.14
CA ASP A 93 -16.92 -1.17 11.74
C ASP A 93 -16.70 0.11 10.90
N TYR A 94 -16.16 -0.05 9.70
CA TYR A 94 -15.97 1.07 8.77
C TYR A 94 -17.28 1.76 8.38
N ALA A 95 -18.43 1.08 8.49
CA ALA A 95 -19.75 1.65 8.25
C ALA A 95 -20.28 2.49 9.44
N ASP A 96 -19.64 2.43 10.61
CA ASP A 96 -19.98 3.28 11.76
C ASP A 96 -19.42 4.70 11.55
N LEU A 97 -20.15 5.49 10.76
CA LEU A 97 -19.72 6.83 10.35
C LEU A 97 -19.59 7.81 11.53
N GLU A 98 -20.30 7.58 12.64
CA GLU A 98 -20.15 8.41 13.86
C GLU A 98 -18.78 8.17 14.50
N ARG A 99 -18.35 6.91 14.57
CA ARG A 99 -17.02 6.55 15.06
C ARG A 99 -15.93 7.04 14.11
N VAL A 100 -16.15 6.96 12.79
CA VAL A 100 -15.25 7.50 11.77
C VAL A 100 -15.08 9.02 11.93
N GLU A 101 -16.17 9.78 12.15
CA GLU A 101 -16.09 11.21 12.42
C GLU A 101 -15.27 11.49 13.68
N LYS A 102 -15.53 10.78 14.79
CA LYS A 102 -14.76 10.95 16.04
C LYS A 102 -13.27 10.68 15.84
N PHE A 103 -12.95 9.60 15.12
CA PHE A 103 -11.57 9.27 14.75
C PHE A 103 -10.96 10.39 13.92
N ALA A 104 -11.60 10.82 12.83
CA ALA A 104 -11.07 11.85 11.93
C ALA A 104 -10.83 13.19 12.64
N ARG A 105 -11.66 13.52 13.64
CA ARG A 105 -11.50 14.74 14.47
C ARG A 105 -10.36 14.64 15.49
N SER A 106 -9.88 13.43 15.80
CA SER A 106 -8.84 13.18 16.79
C SER A 106 -7.42 13.16 16.21
N VAL A 107 -7.29 13.24 14.86
CA VAL A 107 -6.01 13.11 14.16
C VAL A 107 -5.75 14.32 13.25
N ASP A 108 -4.49 14.52 12.84
CA ASP A 108 -4.07 15.65 12.02
C ASP A 108 -4.02 15.32 10.52
N VAL A 109 -3.87 14.04 10.18
CA VAL A 109 -3.95 13.49 8.82
C VAL A 109 -4.34 12.02 8.91
N VAL A 110 -4.96 11.49 7.85
CA VAL A 110 -5.29 10.07 7.74
C VAL A 110 -4.59 9.45 6.56
N THR A 111 -4.09 8.25 6.74
CA THR A 111 -3.56 7.39 5.69
C THR A 111 -4.11 5.97 5.80
N PHE A 112 -3.68 5.08 4.90
CA PHE A 112 -4.18 3.71 4.80
C PHE A 112 -3.03 2.71 4.88
N GLU A 113 -3.29 1.59 5.56
CA GLU A 113 -2.47 0.39 5.44
C GLU A 113 -3.17 -0.70 4.61
N PHE A 114 -4.47 -0.50 4.33
CA PHE A 114 -5.36 -1.44 3.70
C PHE A 114 -6.26 -0.71 2.69
N GLU A 115 -6.28 -1.14 1.45
CA GLU A 115 -6.98 -0.46 0.36
C GLU A 115 -8.50 -0.66 0.36
N ASN A 116 -9.03 -1.76 0.93
CA ASN A 116 -10.46 -2.09 0.86
C ASN A 116 -11.32 -1.38 1.94
N VAL A 117 -11.00 -0.11 2.22
CA VAL A 117 -11.83 0.74 3.08
C VAL A 117 -12.98 1.30 2.25
N PRO A 118 -14.26 1.22 2.71
CA PRO A 118 -15.40 1.71 1.94
C PRO A 118 -15.27 3.20 1.60
N SER A 119 -15.65 3.57 0.37
CA SER A 119 -15.54 4.97 -0.10
C SER A 119 -16.25 5.95 0.83
N ARG A 120 -17.43 5.60 1.36
CA ARG A 120 -18.17 6.45 2.28
C ARG A 120 -17.45 6.74 3.59
N THR A 121 -16.67 5.77 4.09
CA THR A 121 -15.80 5.95 5.27
C THR A 121 -14.72 6.98 4.98
N VAL A 122 -14.09 6.86 3.81
CA VAL A 122 -13.05 7.80 3.36
C VAL A 122 -13.61 9.20 3.15
N GLU A 123 -14.77 9.33 2.51
CA GLU A 123 -15.48 10.59 2.28
C GLU A 123 -15.83 11.27 3.60
N THR A 124 -16.39 10.51 4.57
CA THR A 124 -16.71 11.03 5.89
C THR A 124 -15.47 11.55 6.61
N ALA A 125 -14.36 10.81 6.61
CA ALA A 125 -13.13 11.28 7.24
C ALA A 125 -12.58 12.54 6.55
N ALA A 126 -12.66 12.60 5.21
CA ALA A 126 -12.18 13.73 4.41
C ALA A 126 -12.94 15.05 4.63
N GLU A 127 -14.13 15.02 5.26
CA GLU A 127 -14.84 16.22 5.69
C GLU A 127 -14.12 16.96 6.83
N PHE A 128 -13.34 16.24 7.63
CA PHE A 128 -12.76 16.74 8.88
C PHE A 128 -11.23 16.88 8.82
N VAL A 129 -10.55 16.04 8.03
CA VAL A 129 -9.10 15.95 8.02
C VAL A 129 -8.56 15.66 6.60
N GLY A 130 -7.29 15.93 6.33
CA GLY A 130 -6.62 15.50 5.11
C GLY A 130 -6.51 13.97 5.07
N VAL A 131 -6.87 13.34 3.95
CA VAL A 131 -6.80 11.88 3.75
C VAL A 131 -5.94 11.58 2.53
N TYR A 132 -4.91 10.76 2.70
CA TYR A 132 -3.97 10.42 1.63
C TYR A 132 -3.64 8.92 1.61
N PRO A 133 -3.65 8.28 0.40
CA PRO A 133 -4.10 8.85 -0.86
C PRO A 133 -5.57 9.26 -0.83
N ARG A 134 -6.00 10.07 -1.81
CA ARG A 134 -7.40 10.54 -1.90
C ARG A 134 -8.34 9.39 -2.21
N GLY A 135 -9.58 9.47 -1.73
CA GLY A 135 -10.59 8.43 -1.89
C GLY A 135 -10.85 8.01 -3.35
N GLU A 136 -10.72 8.94 -4.32
CA GLU A 136 -10.84 8.65 -5.75
C GLU A 136 -9.81 7.65 -6.25
N ILE A 137 -8.58 7.72 -5.70
CA ILE A 137 -7.49 6.80 -6.04
C ILE A 137 -7.80 5.41 -5.48
N LEU A 138 -8.22 5.33 -4.21
CA LEU A 138 -8.65 4.07 -3.61
C LEU A 138 -9.82 3.47 -4.39
N HIS A 139 -10.82 4.27 -4.75
CA HIS A 139 -11.94 3.81 -5.56
C HIS A 139 -11.48 3.18 -6.89
N THR A 140 -10.49 3.79 -7.53
CA THR A 140 -9.94 3.27 -8.79
C THR A 140 -9.23 1.93 -8.56
N THR A 141 -8.34 1.85 -7.59
CA THR A 141 -7.48 0.68 -7.36
C THR A 141 -8.16 -0.48 -6.62
N GLN A 142 -9.27 -0.25 -5.94
CA GLN A 142 -10.08 -1.30 -5.29
C GLN A 142 -10.77 -2.26 -6.27
N ASN A 143 -10.79 -1.95 -7.56
CA ASN A 143 -11.49 -2.74 -8.56
C ASN A 143 -10.63 -2.86 -9.82
N ARG A 144 -10.28 -4.09 -10.19
CA ARG A 144 -9.41 -4.41 -11.34
C ARG A 144 -9.91 -3.82 -12.66
N LEU A 145 -11.23 -3.81 -12.87
CA LEU A 145 -11.78 -3.23 -14.08
C LEU A 145 -11.57 -1.73 -14.14
N ARG A 146 -11.83 -1.02 -13.03
CA ARG A 146 -11.61 0.44 -12.94
C ARG A 146 -10.13 0.77 -13.09
N GLU A 147 -9.26 0.04 -12.40
CA GLU A 147 -7.81 0.22 -12.45
C GLU A 147 -7.26 0.01 -13.86
N LYS A 148 -7.58 -1.12 -14.51
CA LYS A 148 -7.12 -1.41 -15.87
C LYS A 148 -7.70 -0.46 -16.89
N THR A 149 -8.97 -0.05 -16.73
CA THR A 149 -9.60 0.95 -17.59
C THR A 149 -8.90 2.31 -17.45
N PHE A 150 -8.58 2.73 -16.22
CA PHE A 150 -7.83 3.94 -15.96
C PHE A 150 -6.43 3.88 -16.60
N LEU A 151 -5.70 2.81 -16.39
CA LEU A 151 -4.36 2.62 -16.94
C LEU A 151 -4.38 2.65 -18.47
N ALA A 152 -5.25 1.86 -19.10
CA ALA A 152 -5.37 1.79 -20.56
C ALA A 152 -5.82 3.13 -21.18
N ALA A 153 -6.76 3.83 -20.56
CA ALA A 153 -7.25 5.13 -21.03
C ALA A 153 -6.18 6.22 -20.98
N ASN A 154 -5.19 6.08 -20.11
CA ASN A 154 -4.04 7.00 -20.01
C ASN A 154 -2.79 6.49 -20.78
N GLY A 155 -2.94 5.43 -21.58
CA GLY A 155 -1.86 4.92 -22.45
C GLY A 155 -0.81 4.08 -21.73
N PHE A 156 -1.03 3.67 -20.47
CA PHE A 156 -0.11 2.80 -19.75
C PHE A 156 -0.17 1.36 -20.27
N PRO A 157 0.97 0.66 -20.33
CA PRO A 157 1.02 -0.72 -20.81
C PRO A 157 0.36 -1.67 -19.81
N VAL A 158 -0.72 -2.32 -20.21
CA VAL A 158 -1.42 -3.36 -19.44
C VAL A 158 -1.65 -4.60 -20.30
N ALA A 159 -1.84 -5.76 -19.69
CA ALA A 159 -2.31 -6.93 -20.41
C ALA A 159 -3.66 -6.61 -21.11
N PRO A 160 -3.90 -7.04 -22.36
CA PRO A 160 -5.20 -6.92 -22.98
C PRO A 160 -6.29 -7.54 -22.09
N PHE A 161 -7.42 -6.85 -21.94
CA PHE A 161 -8.48 -7.30 -21.02
C PHE A 161 -9.87 -7.00 -21.57
N ARG A 162 -10.86 -7.73 -21.05
CA ARG A 162 -12.29 -7.49 -21.33
C ARG A 162 -13.11 -7.60 -20.06
N HIS A 163 -14.13 -6.77 -19.96
CA HIS A 163 -15.11 -6.79 -18.89
C HIS A 163 -16.06 -7.97 -19.05
N ILE A 164 -16.35 -8.70 -17.97
CA ILE A 164 -17.18 -9.89 -17.96
C ILE A 164 -18.31 -9.71 -16.95
N LYS A 165 -19.55 -9.73 -17.47
CA LYS A 165 -20.81 -9.75 -16.68
C LYS A 165 -21.65 -10.98 -16.98
N THR A 166 -21.61 -11.43 -18.23
CA THR A 166 -22.43 -12.53 -18.72
C THR A 166 -21.55 -13.65 -19.26
N MET A 167 -22.13 -14.83 -19.43
CA MET A 167 -21.48 -15.95 -20.10
C MET A 167 -21.08 -15.59 -21.55
N ASP A 168 -21.94 -14.86 -22.26
CA ASP A 168 -21.66 -14.43 -23.63
C ASP A 168 -20.46 -13.48 -23.68
N ASP A 169 -20.32 -12.55 -22.70
CA ASP A 169 -19.15 -11.70 -22.61
C ASP A 169 -17.88 -12.55 -22.49
N LEU A 170 -17.91 -13.62 -21.67
CA LEU A 170 -16.74 -14.45 -21.44
C LEU A 170 -16.38 -15.26 -22.71
N TYR A 171 -17.36 -15.78 -23.43
CA TYR A 171 -17.12 -16.46 -24.72
C TYR A 171 -16.52 -15.50 -25.76
N HIS A 172 -17.10 -14.32 -25.94
CA HIS A 172 -16.58 -13.31 -26.87
C HIS A 172 -15.18 -12.85 -26.49
N ALA A 173 -14.94 -12.58 -25.20
CA ALA A 173 -13.64 -12.19 -24.71
C ALA A 173 -12.58 -13.27 -24.91
N ALA A 174 -12.94 -14.54 -24.68
CA ALA A 174 -12.02 -15.67 -24.89
C ALA A 174 -11.71 -15.90 -26.37
N GLN A 175 -12.66 -15.62 -27.28
CA GLN A 175 -12.43 -15.66 -28.74
C GLN A 175 -11.47 -14.54 -29.18
N GLU A 176 -11.61 -13.34 -28.60
CA GLU A 176 -10.80 -12.18 -28.97
C GLU A 176 -9.40 -12.22 -28.38
N LEU A 177 -9.27 -12.54 -27.08
CA LEU A 177 -8.01 -12.54 -26.36
C LEU A 177 -7.22 -13.85 -26.54
N GLY A 178 -7.92 -14.92 -26.95
CA GLY A 178 -7.36 -16.27 -27.05
C GLY A 178 -7.32 -16.99 -25.70
N THR A 179 -6.86 -18.26 -25.76
CA THR A 179 -6.54 -19.05 -24.57
C THR A 179 -5.09 -19.52 -24.66
N PRO A 180 -4.32 -19.61 -23.54
CA PRO A 180 -4.82 -19.41 -22.17
C PRO A 180 -5.12 -17.95 -21.83
N ALA A 181 -6.09 -17.72 -20.91
CA ALA A 181 -6.47 -16.43 -20.37
C ALA A 181 -6.66 -16.53 -18.86
N VAL A 182 -6.71 -15.40 -18.16
CA VAL A 182 -6.92 -15.36 -16.70
C VAL A 182 -8.20 -14.59 -16.39
N LEU A 183 -9.17 -15.29 -15.81
CA LEU A 183 -10.41 -14.70 -15.32
C LEU A 183 -10.20 -14.28 -13.86
N LYS A 184 -10.44 -13.00 -13.57
CA LYS A 184 -10.25 -12.42 -12.24
C LYS A 184 -11.51 -11.70 -11.80
N THR A 185 -11.97 -11.89 -10.55
CA THR A 185 -13.05 -11.05 -10.00
C THR A 185 -12.62 -9.58 -9.99
N ALA A 186 -13.52 -8.67 -10.33
CA ALA A 186 -13.22 -7.25 -10.43
C ALA A 186 -12.89 -6.63 -9.06
N GLY A 187 -13.55 -7.05 -7.99
CA GLY A 187 -13.29 -6.58 -6.63
C GLY A 187 -12.84 -7.68 -5.68
N PHE A 188 -12.27 -7.29 -4.54
CA PHE A 188 -11.94 -8.17 -3.41
C PHE A 188 -10.94 -9.32 -3.67
N GLY A 189 -10.21 -9.31 -4.78
CA GLY A 189 -9.15 -10.29 -5.06
C GLY A 189 -7.81 -9.88 -4.45
N TYR A 190 -7.13 -10.80 -3.75
CA TYR A 190 -5.77 -10.62 -3.23
C TYR A 190 -5.05 -11.98 -3.12
N ASP A 191 -3.72 -11.98 -3.18
CA ASP A 191 -2.88 -13.20 -3.04
C ASP A 191 -3.41 -14.38 -3.88
N GLY A 192 -3.79 -14.14 -5.15
CA GLY A 192 -4.35 -15.15 -6.08
C GLY A 192 -5.80 -15.56 -5.85
N LYS A 193 -6.47 -15.04 -4.82
CA LYS A 193 -7.89 -15.31 -4.59
C LYS A 193 -8.76 -14.60 -5.63
N GLY A 194 -9.81 -15.29 -6.08
CA GLY A 194 -10.73 -14.75 -7.10
C GLY A 194 -10.13 -14.71 -8.51
N GLN A 195 -9.08 -15.52 -8.79
CA GLN A 195 -8.56 -15.68 -10.14
C GLN A 195 -8.52 -17.15 -10.56
N GLN A 196 -8.73 -17.38 -11.86
CA GLN A 196 -8.73 -18.70 -12.46
C GLN A 196 -8.12 -18.63 -13.86
N LYS A 197 -7.14 -19.49 -14.16
CA LYS A 197 -6.60 -19.65 -15.51
C LYS A 197 -7.53 -20.53 -16.34
N ILE A 198 -7.98 -20.03 -17.46
CA ILE A 198 -8.76 -20.74 -18.50
C ILE A 198 -7.75 -21.21 -19.55
N LYS A 199 -7.51 -22.51 -19.63
CA LYS A 199 -6.50 -23.09 -20.54
C LYS A 199 -7.07 -23.35 -21.93
N ALA A 200 -8.38 -23.63 -22.02
CA ALA A 200 -9.08 -23.95 -23.26
C ALA A 200 -10.53 -23.52 -23.20
N VAL A 201 -11.18 -23.34 -24.35
CA VAL A 201 -12.58 -22.91 -24.48
C VAL A 201 -13.55 -23.79 -23.69
N GLY A 202 -13.29 -25.11 -23.59
CA GLY A 202 -14.13 -26.05 -22.83
C GLY A 202 -14.14 -25.81 -21.30
N GLU A 203 -13.29 -24.93 -20.77
CA GLU A 203 -13.27 -24.59 -19.34
C GLU A 203 -14.09 -23.33 -19.00
N ILE A 204 -14.59 -22.62 -20.02
CA ILE A 204 -15.26 -21.31 -19.88
C ILE A 204 -16.51 -21.41 -19.00
N GLU A 205 -17.40 -22.38 -19.21
CA GLU A 205 -18.63 -22.52 -18.44
C GLU A 205 -18.36 -22.70 -16.97
N LYS A 206 -17.46 -23.64 -16.63
CA LYS A 206 -17.07 -23.87 -15.25
C LYS A 206 -16.37 -22.65 -14.61
N ALA A 207 -15.55 -21.93 -15.39
CA ALA A 207 -14.90 -20.72 -14.90
C ALA A 207 -15.91 -19.62 -14.58
N PHE A 208 -16.95 -19.47 -15.40
CA PHE A 208 -18.03 -18.52 -15.17
C PHE A 208 -18.90 -18.90 -13.96
N GLU A 209 -19.26 -20.18 -13.82
CA GLU A 209 -20.00 -20.67 -12.65
C GLU A 209 -19.25 -20.37 -11.34
N ASN A 210 -17.92 -20.52 -11.32
CA ASN A 210 -17.09 -20.22 -10.17
C ASN A 210 -17.09 -18.73 -9.78
N LEU A 211 -17.48 -17.82 -10.67
CA LEU A 211 -17.65 -16.39 -10.32
C LEU A 211 -18.84 -16.15 -9.39
N GLN A 212 -19.81 -17.06 -9.33
CA GLN A 212 -21.02 -16.94 -8.50
C GLN A 212 -21.76 -15.60 -8.69
N GLY A 213 -21.76 -15.09 -9.91
CA GLY A 213 -22.38 -13.79 -10.26
C GLY A 213 -21.53 -12.56 -9.98
N ALA A 214 -20.29 -12.72 -9.53
CA ALA A 214 -19.38 -11.59 -9.35
C ALA A 214 -18.98 -11.00 -10.71
N GLU A 215 -18.90 -9.67 -10.78
CA GLU A 215 -18.29 -8.96 -11.89
C GLU A 215 -16.81 -9.34 -12.03
N ALA A 216 -16.33 -9.54 -13.26
CA ALA A 216 -14.99 -10.03 -13.52
C ALA A 216 -14.31 -9.31 -14.70
N VAL A 217 -13.02 -9.57 -14.84
CA VAL A 217 -12.18 -9.17 -15.96
C VAL A 217 -11.51 -10.43 -16.51
N LEU A 218 -11.59 -10.66 -17.81
CA LEU A 218 -10.74 -11.62 -18.50
C LEU A 218 -9.51 -10.90 -19.02
N GLU A 219 -8.33 -11.37 -18.65
CA GLU A 219 -7.04 -10.87 -19.13
C GLU A 219 -6.37 -11.90 -20.03
N ALA A 220 -5.74 -11.45 -21.11
CA ALA A 220 -4.84 -12.31 -21.88
C ALA A 220 -3.73 -12.85 -20.93
N PHE A 221 -3.42 -14.14 -21.07
CA PHE A 221 -2.32 -14.73 -20.30
C PHE A 221 -0.99 -14.20 -20.82
N ILE A 222 -0.21 -13.58 -19.93
CA ILE A 222 1.10 -13.07 -20.25
C ILE A 222 2.14 -14.10 -19.83
N GLU A 223 2.92 -14.58 -20.81
CA GLU A 223 4.16 -15.30 -20.50
C GLU A 223 5.23 -14.28 -20.13
N PHE A 224 5.61 -14.27 -18.87
CA PHE A 224 6.61 -13.35 -18.34
C PHE A 224 7.86 -14.11 -17.88
N GLU A 225 8.99 -13.45 -17.97
CA GLU A 225 10.29 -13.95 -17.50
C GLU A 225 10.45 -13.67 -16.01
N LYS A 226 9.97 -12.49 -15.56
CA LYS A 226 10.08 -12.01 -14.19
C LYS A 226 8.85 -11.19 -13.78
N GLU A 227 8.59 -11.17 -12.49
CA GLU A 227 7.73 -10.18 -11.85
C GLU A 227 8.62 -9.15 -11.17
N VAL A 228 8.38 -7.88 -11.46
CA VAL A 228 9.14 -6.79 -10.85
C VAL A 228 8.19 -5.71 -10.33
N SER A 229 8.67 -4.90 -9.41
CA SER A 229 7.89 -3.78 -8.88
C SER A 229 8.77 -2.55 -8.69
N VAL A 230 8.14 -1.37 -8.80
CA VAL A 230 8.72 -0.10 -8.39
C VAL A 230 7.91 0.43 -7.22
N VAL A 231 8.53 0.45 -6.05
CA VAL A 231 8.00 1.18 -4.88
C VAL A 231 8.51 2.61 -4.97
N CYS A 232 7.59 3.57 -4.94
CA CYS A 232 7.90 4.98 -5.06
C CYS A 232 7.06 5.81 -4.07
N ALA A 233 7.48 7.03 -3.85
CA ALA A 233 6.74 8.01 -3.05
C ALA A 233 6.63 9.33 -3.82
N ARG A 234 5.49 10.01 -3.66
CA ARG A 234 5.26 11.34 -4.21
C ARG A 234 4.64 12.23 -3.13
N ASP A 235 5.16 13.44 -2.98
CA ASP A 235 4.60 14.43 -2.07
C ASP A 235 3.55 15.33 -2.77
N SER A 236 2.89 16.16 -2.00
CA SER A 236 1.88 17.10 -2.51
C SER A 236 2.43 18.22 -3.41
N LYS A 237 3.74 18.40 -3.45
CA LYS A 237 4.41 19.39 -4.30
C LYS A 237 4.82 18.80 -5.65
N GLY A 238 4.70 17.47 -5.80
CA GLY A 238 5.09 16.74 -7.00
C GLY A 238 6.50 16.17 -6.95
N ASN A 239 7.24 16.32 -5.85
CA ASN A 239 8.53 15.66 -5.70
C ASN A 239 8.32 14.14 -5.68
N PHE A 240 9.22 13.42 -6.36
CA PHE A 240 9.17 11.99 -6.56
C PHE A 240 10.46 11.33 -6.07
N ALA A 241 10.34 10.18 -5.41
CA ALA A 241 11.44 9.33 -5.00
C ALA A 241 11.07 7.85 -5.23
N HIS A 242 12.03 6.99 -5.59
CA HIS A 242 11.80 5.58 -5.88
C HIS A 242 12.93 4.71 -5.35
N TYR A 243 12.65 3.44 -5.10
CA TYR A 243 13.62 2.44 -4.62
C TYR A 243 14.24 1.61 -5.76
N GLY A 244 14.17 2.11 -6.99
CA GLY A 244 14.58 1.35 -8.17
C GLY A 244 13.59 0.22 -8.48
N VAL A 245 14.08 -0.77 -9.21
CA VAL A 245 13.32 -1.96 -9.58
C VAL A 245 13.63 -3.07 -8.58
N ILE A 246 12.59 -3.67 -8.01
CA ILE A 246 12.64 -4.79 -7.07
C ILE A 246 12.16 -6.02 -7.82
N GLU A 247 12.92 -7.10 -7.80
CA GLU A 247 12.52 -8.38 -8.40
C GLU A 247 11.76 -9.22 -7.37
N ASN A 248 10.67 -9.85 -7.81
CA ASN A 248 9.73 -10.57 -6.97
C ASN A 248 9.60 -12.03 -7.45
N SER A 249 9.66 -12.95 -6.51
CA SER A 249 9.39 -14.36 -6.73
C SER A 249 8.14 -14.75 -5.93
N HIS A 250 7.16 -15.38 -6.59
CA HIS A 250 5.95 -15.84 -5.96
C HIS A 250 5.90 -17.36 -5.84
N ALA A 251 5.37 -17.85 -4.73
CA ALA A 251 5.04 -19.25 -4.52
C ALA A 251 3.56 -19.38 -4.18
N ASN A 252 2.82 -20.19 -4.95
CA ASN A 252 1.37 -20.35 -4.77
C ASN A 252 0.61 -19.00 -4.77
N HIS A 253 0.98 -18.09 -5.66
CA HIS A 253 0.43 -16.74 -5.80
C HIS A 253 0.68 -15.78 -4.61
N ILE A 254 1.49 -16.17 -3.64
CA ILE A 254 1.90 -15.32 -2.53
C ILE A 254 3.36 -14.93 -2.76
N LEU A 255 3.68 -13.64 -2.56
CA LEU A 255 5.05 -13.17 -2.63
C LEU A 255 5.92 -13.96 -1.64
N ASP A 256 6.93 -14.64 -2.17
CA ASP A 256 7.86 -15.47 -1.41
C ASP A 256 9.12 -14.70 -1.06
N ILE A 257 9.82 -14.19 -2.08
CA ILE A 257 11.06 -13.44 -1.93
C ILE A 257 11.02 -12.20 -2.81
N SER A 258 11.54 -11.08 -2.28
CA SER A 258 11.87 -9.88 -3.05
C SER A 258 13.33 -9.55 -2.85
N PHE A 259 13.99 -9.03 -3.88
CA PHE A 259 15.36 -8.54 -3.76
C PHE A 259 15.62 -7.30 -4.61
N ALA A 260 16.54 -6.48 -4.16
CA ALA A 260 16.95 -5.25 -4.81
C ALA A 260 18.48 -5.06 -4.75
N PRO A 261 19.07 -4.54 -5.85
CA PRO A 261 18.44 -4.20 -7.11
C PRO A 261 17.98 -5.44 -7.89
N ALA A 262 16.94 -5.30 -8.72
CA ALA A 262 16.52 -6.35 -9.66
C ALA A 262 17.61 -6.62 -10.69
N LEU A 263 17.72 -7.88 -11.12
CA LEU A 263 18.63 -8.27 -12.20
C LEU A 263 17.95 -8.01 -13.56
N CYS A 264 17.97 -6.76 -14.01
CA CYS A 264 17.40 -6.32 -15.28
C CYS A 264 18.35 -5.35 -16.00
N SER A 265 18.10 -5.09 -17.30
CA SER A 265 18.86 -4.11 -18.05
C SER A 265 18.61 -2.68 -17.58
N GLU A 266 19.54 -1.76 -17.88
CA GLU A 266 19.37 -0.33 -17.61
C GLU A 266 18.12 0.25 -18.30
N LYS A 267 17.78 -0.27 -19.49
CA LYS A 267 16.59 0.12 -20.24
C LYS A 267 15.31 -0.24 -19.47
N VAL A 268 15.18 -1.49 -19.01
CA VAL A 268 14.03 -1.97 -18.22
C VAL A 268 13.94 -1.18 -16.92
N PHE A 269 15.07 -0.93 -16.26
CA PHE A 269 15.12 -0.13 -15.05
C PHE A 269 14.55 1.28 -15.28
N ALA A 270 15.06 1.98 -16.31
CA ALA A 270 14.64 3.35 -16.62
C ALA A 270 13.16 3.40 -17.00
N GLU A 271 12.69 2.49 -17.87
CA GLU A 271 11.31 2.42 -18.33
C GLU A 271 10.34 2.12 -17.17
N ALA A 272 10.67 1.18 -16.28
CA ALA A 272 9.82 0.85 -15.12
C ALA A 272 9.66 2.05 -14.18
N VAL A 273 10.74 2.78 -13.91
CA VAL A 273 10.73 3.98 -13.07
C VAL A 273 9.93 5.11 -13.73
N GLU A 274 10.10 5.34 -15.04
CA GLU A 274 9.37 6.35 -15.79
C GLU A 274 7.86 6.08 -15.79
N ILE A 275 7.46 4.82 -16.02
CA ILE A 275 6.06 4.40 -15.95
C ILE A 275 5.51 4.64 -14.54
N ALA A 276 6.22 4.23 -13.48
CA ALA A 276 5.77 4.41 -12.10
C ALA A 276 5.62 5.89 -11.73
N GLN A 277 6.54 6.75 -12.17
CA GLN A 277 6.46 8.19 -11.99
C GLN A 277 5.23 8.76 -12.71
N SER A 278 5.04 8.40 -13.98
CA SER A 278 3.92 8.88 -14.81
C SER A 278 2.57 8.46 -14.22
N VAL A 279 2.46 7.23 -13.69
CA VAL A 279 1.26 6.76 -12.98
C VAL A 279 1.02 7.60 -11.72
N ALA A 280 2.03 7.84 -10.90
CA ALA A 280 1.91 8.64 -9.68
C ALA A 280 1.53 10.11 -9.98
N GLU A 281 2.06 10.68 -11.06
CA GLU A 281 1.71 12.03 -11.53
C GLU A 281 0.26 12.10 -12.04
N THR A 282 -0.15 11.16 -12.90
CA THR A 282 -1.51 11.08 -13.47
C THR A 282 -2.56 10.94 -12.37
N LEU A 283 -2.29 10.14 -11.34
CA LEU A 283 -3.13 10.01 -10.15
C LEU A 283 -3.08 11.24 -9.23
N SER A 284 -2.14 12.17 -9.45
CA SER A 284 -1.79 13.21 -8.45
C SER A 284 -1.60 12.60 -7.06
N TYR A 285 -0.88 11.48 -7.02
CA TYR A 285 -0.69 10.65 -5.84
C TYR A 285 0.05 11.40 -4.74
N VAL A 286 -0.31 11.14 -3.48
CA VAL A 286 0.44 11.59 -2.29
C VAL A 286 0.57 10.41 -1.34
N GLY A 287 1.80 10.02 -1.04
CA GLY A 287 2.12 8.83 -0.25
C GLY A 287 3.09 7.90 -0.97
N THR A 288 3.16 6.67 -0.49
CA THR A 288 3.90 5.56 -1.12
C THR A 288 2.97 4.76 -2.01
N LEU A 289 3.40 4.53 -3.25
CA LEU A 289 2.72 3.73 -4.28
C LEU A 289 3.65 2.59 -4.70
N CYS A 290 3.10 1.42 -4.94
CA CYS A 290 3.79 0.36 -5.64
C CYS A 290 3.10 0.11 -6.99
N VAL A 291 3.91 0.02 -8.04
CA VAL A 291 3.49 -0.43 -9.37
C VAL A 291 4.12 -1.77 -9.62
N GLU A 292 3.30 -2.81 -9.81
CA GLU A 292 3.75 -4.16 -10.12
C GLU A 292 3.71 -4.43 -11.61
N PHE A 293 4.74 -5.08 -12.13
CA PHE A 293 4.92 -5.35 -13.56
C PHE A 293 5.20 -6.81 -13.83
N PHE A 294 4.71 -7.28 -14.97
CA PHE A 294 5.25 -8.42 -15.68
C PHE A 294 6.34 -7.94 -16.63
N LEU A 295 7.53 -8.51 -16.55
CA LEU A 295 8.58 -8.37 -17.52
C LEU A 295 8.51 -9.56 -18.49
N ALA A 296 7.99 -9.34 -19.68
CA ALA A 296 7.83 -10.32 -20.71
C ALA A 296 9.02 -10.34 -21.69
N ALA A 297 9.04 -11.32 -22.56
CA ALA A 297 10.07 -11.46 -23.58
C ALA A 297 10.30 -10.18 -24.39
N GLY A 298 11.54 -9.90 -24.74
CA GLY A 298 11.93 -8.67 -25.44
C GLY A 298 11.93 -7.43 -24.56
N GLU A 299 12.08 -7.62 -23.24
CA GLU A 299 12.11 -6.54 -22.24
C GLU A 299 10.82 -5.70 -22.17
N LYS A 300 9.68 -6.30 -22.52
CA LYS A 300 8.39 -5.62 -22.50
C LYS A 300 7.81 -5.59 -21.09
N LEU A 301 7.59 -4.38 -20.56
CA LEU A 301 6.91 -4.17 -19.29
C LEU A 301 5.40 -4.06 -19.49
N LEU A 302 4.63 -4.73 -18.63
CA LEU A 302 3.17 -4.61 -18.55
C LEU A 302 2.78 -4.43 -17.08
N ILE A 303 2.02 -3.40 -16.76
CA ILE A 303 1.51 -3.19 -15.39
C ILE A 303 0.52 -4.31 -15.07
N ASN A 304 0.81 -5.03 -13.97
CA ASN A 304 -0.08 -6.03 -13.41
C ASN A 304 -1.14 -5.36 -12.53
N GLU A 305 -0.71 -4.65 -11.47
CA GLU A 305 -1.61 -3.95 -10.54
C GLU A 305 -0.91 -2.76 -9.84
N LEU A 306 -1.71 -1.93 -9.20
CA LEU A 306 -1.29 -0.81 -8.36
C LEU A 306 -1.61 -1.08 -6.90
N ALA A 307 -0.66 -0.87 -6.00
CA ALA A 307 -0.93 -0.85 -4.56
C ALA A 307 -0.79 0.59 -4.04
N PRO A 308 -1.90 1.27 -3.71
CA PRO A 308 -1.90 2.68 -3.29
C PRO A 308 -1.50 2.83 -1.81
N ARG A 309 -0.44 2.19 -1.40
CA ARG A 309 0.09 2.09 -0.02
C ARG A 309 1.49 1.49 -0.01
N PRO A 310 2.19 1.49 1.13
CA PRO A 310 3.37 0.64 1.29
C PRO A 310 3.09 -0.81 0.89
N HIS A 311 4.07 -1.44 0.26
CA HIS A 311 3.90 -2.76 -0.35
C HIS A 311 4.84 -3.81 0.24
N ASN A 312 4.42 -5.08 0.15
CA ASN A 312 5.20 -6.21 0.69
C ASN A 312 6.58 -6.33 0.02
N SER A 313 6.68 -6.10 -1.30
CA SER A 313 7.98 -6.13 -2.00
C SER A 313 8.96 -5.08 -1.48
N GLY A 314 8.45 -3.96 -0.94
CA GLY A 314 9.26 -2.89 -0.34
C GLY A 314 9.63 -3.10 1.13
N HIS A 315 9.30 -4.24 1.76
CA HIS A 315 9.63 -4.46 3.19
C HIS A 315 11.13 -4.45 3.45
N LEU A 316 11.94 -4.93 2.49
CA LEU A 316 13.40 -4.86 2.58
C LEU A 316 13.93 -3.44 2.81
N THR A 317 13.20 -2.41 2.38
CA THR A 317 13.62 -1.00 2.58
C THR A 317 13.69 -0.59 4.04
N PHE A 318 13.03 -1.33 4.94
CA PHE A 318 13.01 -1.03 6.38
C PHE A 318 14.40 -1.13 7.01
N ASP A 319 15.20 -2.10 6.55
CA ASP A 319 16.55 -2.32 7.07
C ASP A 319 17.65 -1.93 6.07
N ALA A 320 17.32 -1.89 4.77
CA ALA A 320 18.30 -1.77 3.71
C ALA A 320 18.45 -0.36 3.13
N CYS A 321 17.58 0.59 3.48
CA CYS A 321 17.60 1.94 2.90
C CYS A 321 17.78 3.03 3.97
N VAL A 322 18.30 4.18 3.54
CA VAL A 322 18.42 5.39 4.40
C VAL A 322 17.03 5.79 4.91
N THR A 323 16.01 5.76 4.05
CA THR A 323 14.61 6.05 4.41
C THR A 323 13.75 4.88 3.95
N SER A 324 13.01 4.24 4.84
CA SER A 324 12.12 3.15 4.49
C SER A 324 10.89 3.64 3.71
N GLN A 325 10.20 2.75 2.97
CA GLN A 325 8.92 3.07 2.35
C GLN A 325 7.87 3.58 3.34
N PHE A 326 7.94 3.16 4.59
CA PHE A 326 7.01 3.57 5.64
C PHE A 326 7.32 4.97 6.15
N GLU A 327 8.59 5.31 6.30
CA GLU A 327 9.00 6.68 6.61
C GLU A 327 8.70 7.63 5.44
N GLN A 328 8.88 7.18 4.18
CA GLN A 328 8.46 7.97 3.01
C GLN A 328 6.96 8.21 2.99
N GLN A 329 6.14 7.20 3.34
CA GLN A 329 4.70 7.37 3.51
C GLN A 329 4.38 8.48 4.51
N LEU A 330 5.00 8.43 5.69
CA LEU A 330 4.83 9.46 6.72
C LEU A 330 5.24 10.84 6.20
N ARG A 331 6.42 10.94 5.60
CA ARG A 331 6.93 12.22 5.07
C ARG A 331 6.00 12.81 4.03
N ALA A 332 5.55 12.00 3.07
CA ALA A 332 4.66 12.43 2.01
C ALA A 332 3.30 12.93 2.55
N VAL A 333 2.65 12.17 3.43
CA VAL A 333 1.33 12.52 3.95
C VAL A 333 1.37 13.69 4.94
N CYS A 334 2.50 13.89 5.61
CA CYS A 334 2.74 15.04 6.50
C CYS A 334 3.25 16.29 5.77
N GLY A 335 3.51 16.22 4.45
CA GLY A 335 4.06 17.36 3.68
C GLY A 335 5.52 17.67 4.00
N LEU A 336 6.25 16.72 4.61
CA LEU A 336 7.69 16.79 4.84
C LEU A 336 8.45 16.54 3.53
N PRO A 337 9.72 16.98 3.39
CA PRO A 337 10.57 16.58 2.29
C PRO A 337 10.75 15.07 2.25
N LEU A 338 10.71 14.47 1.04
CA LEU A 338 11.05 13.07 0.86
C LEU A 338 12.51 12.81 1.27
N GLY A 339 12.79 11.63 1.81
CA GLY A 339 14.12 11.21 2.20
C GLY A 339 14.87 10.50 1.08
N SER A 340 16.17 10.24 1.28
CA SER A 340 16.96 9.42 0.36
C SER A 340 16.46 7.98 0.35
N THR A 341 16.31 7.41 -0.84
CA THR A 341 15.95 6.00 -1.06
C THR A 341 17.17 5.11 -1.30
N GLU A 342 18.36 5.64 -1.03
CA GLU A 342 19.63 4.94 -1.22
C GLU A 342 19.69 3.67 -0.38
N PHE A 343 20.12 2.57 -0.99
CA PHE A 343 20.38 1.32 -0.31
C PHE A 343 21.78 1.29 0.30
N PHE A 344 21.89 0.77 1.51
CA PHE A 344 23.19 0.55 2.16
C PHE A 344 24.00 -0.56 1.51
N ALA A 345 23.31 -1.59 1.01
CA ALA A 345 23.85 -2.73 0.29
C ALA A 345 22.71 -3.44 -0.48
N PRO A 346 23.04 -4.33 -1.44
CA PRO A 346 22.08 -5.25 -2.00
C PRO A 346 21.34 -6.03 -0.92
N ALA A 347 20.03 -6.19 -1.08
CA ALA A 347 19.19 -6.76 -0.03
C ALA A 347 18.14 -7.72 -0.61
N ALA A 348 17.73 -8.68 0.22
CA ALA A 348 16.61 -9.56 -0.06
C ALA A 348 15.70 -9.66 1.17
N MET A 349 14.43 -9.89 0.91
CA MET A 349 13.39 -10.14 1.91
C MET A 349 12.71 -11.47 1.60
N ALA A 350 12.49 -12.29 2.63
CA ALA A 350 11.66 -13.50 2.54
C ALA A 350 10.48 -13.40 3.50
N ASN A 351 9.26 -13.64 2.97
CA ASN A 351 8.08 -13.71 3.81
C ASN A 351 8.10 -14.94 4.73
N LEU A 352 7.65 -14.76 5.97
CA LEU A 352 7.36 -15.82 6.93
C LEU A 352 5.85 -16.03 6.96
N LEU A 353 5.41 -17.12 6.34
CA LEU A 353 3.99 -17.51 6.36
C LEU A 353 3.71 -18.38 7.59
N GLY A 354 2.43 -18.52 7.93
CA GLY A 354 2.01 -19.35 9.07
C GLY A 354 2.46 -20.81 8.99
N ASP A 355 2.82 -21.27 7.80
CA ASP A 355 3.41 -22.60 7.55
C ASP A 355 4.73 -22.84 8.31
N VAL A 356 5.45 -21.76 8.67
CA VAL A 356 6.68 -21.84 9.46
C VAL A 356 6.42 -22.40 10.86
N TRP A 357 5.19 -22.25 11.40
CA TRP A 357 4.76 -22.75 12.71
C TRP A 357 4.15 -24.14 12.69
N THR A 358 4.14 -24.82 11.54
CA THR A 358 3.49 -26.15 11.42
C THR A 358 4.07 -27.19 12.39
N ASN A 359 5.38 -27.09 12.68
CA ASN A 359 6.09 -28.02 13.58
C ASN A 359 6.27 -27.45 15.01
N GLY A 360 5.50 -26.45 15.40
CA GLY A 360 5.60 -25.77 16.69
C GLY A 360 6.31 -24.41 16.58
N GLU A 361 6.91 -23.95 17.68
CA GLU A 361 7.61 -22.67 17.71
C GLU A 361 8.86 -22.70 16.83
N PRO A 362 9.01 -21.75 15.88
CA PRO A 362 10.16 -21.73 14.98
C PRO A 362 11.51 -21.51 15.71
N ARG A 363 12.58 -21.99 15.12
CA ARG A 363 13.94 -21.91 15.69
C ARG A 363 14.58 -20.54 15.47
N TRP A 364 14.05 -19.50 16.10
CA TRP A 364 14.48 -18.10 15.92
C TRP A 364 15.96 -17.89 16.12
N ALA A 365 16.56 -18.51 17.15
CA ALA A 365 17.99 -18.38 17.45
C ALA A 365 18.84 -18.88 16.28
N LYS A 366 18.42 -19.96 15.60
CA LYS A 366 19.13 -20.52 14.45
C LYS A 366 19.07 -19.59 13.23
N ALA A 367 17.91 -19.01 12.94
CA ALA A 367 17.79 -18.04 11.86
C ALA A 367 18.64 -16.78 12.12
N LEU A 368 18.79 -16.37 13.38
CA LEU A 368 19.57 -15.20 13.77
C LEU A 368 21.08 -15.48 13.88
N GLU A 369 21.55 -16.72 13.70
CA GLU A 369 22.99 -17.04 13.51
C GLU A 369 23.51 -16.49 12.17
N PHE A 370 22.60 -16.23 11.19
CA PHE A 370 22.95 -15.52 9.97
C PHE A 370 23.11 -14.04 10.26
N SER A 371 24.33 -13.58 10.48
CA SER A 371 24.66 -12.25 11.07
C SER A 371 24.11 -11.05 10.29
N GLY A 372 23.84 -11.20 8.97
CA GLY A 372 23.25 -10.15 8.11
C GLY A 372 21.73 -10.17 8.07
N VAL A 373 21.05 -11.06 8.82
CA VAL A 373 19.60 -11.23 8.76
C VAL A 373 18.91 -10.44 9.88
N LYS A 374 17.82 -9.75 9.51
CA LYS A 374 16.89 -9.06 10.39
C LYS A 374 15.56 -9.78 10.42
N LEU A 375 14.93 -9.87 11.57
CA LEU A 375 13.66 -10.53 11.81
C LEU A 375 12.58 -9.50 12.16
N HIS A 376 11.45 -9.55 11.46
CA HIS A 376 10.26 -8.76 11.72
C HIS A 376 9.05 -9.67 11.89
N LEU A 377 8.50 -9.75 13.09
CA LEU A 377 7.25 -10.43 13.39
C LEU A 377 6.13 -9.38 13.53
N TYR A 378 4.96 -9.71 12.97
CA TYR A 378 3.86 -8.74 12.89
C TYR A 378 2.94 -8.73 14.10
N GLY A 379 3.14 -9.64 15.08
CA GLY A 379 2.32 -9.70 16.30
C GLY A 379 0.92 -10.28 16.07
N LYS A 380 0.72 -11.04 14.99
CA LYS A 380 -0.55 -11.74 14.74
C LYS A 380 -0.67 -12.96 15.64
N SER A 381 -1.82 -13.11 16.30
CA SER A 381 -2.07 -14.15 17.29
C SER A 381 -2.15 -15.58 16.74
N GLU A 382 -2.50 -15.74 15.45
CA GLU A 382 -2.77 -17.06 14.87
C GLU A 382 -1.99 -17.25 13.56
N ALA A 383 -1.12 -18.26 13.55
CA ALA A 383 -0.35 -18.66 12.39
C ALA A 383 -1.16 -19.66 11.54
N ARG A 384 -1.89 -19.15 10.54
CA ARG A 384 -2.61 -19.97 9.55
C ARG A 384 -1.77 -20.12 8.29
N THR A 385 -1.88 -21.28 7.64
CA THR A 385 -1.28 -21.55 6.32
C THR A 385 -1.51 -20.39 5.36
N GLY A 386 -0.45 -19.91 4.72
CA GLY A 386 -0.48 -18.80 3.78
C GLY A 386 -0.64 -17.40 4.41
N ARG A 387 -0.89 -17.27 5.72
CA ARG A 387 -0.98 -15.97 6.40
C ARG A 387 0.42 -15.38 6.60
N LYS A 388 0.67 -14.18 6.12
CA LYS A 388 1.93 -13.46 6.34
C LYS A 388 2.06 -13.11 7.83
N MET A 389 2.99 -13.74 8.53
CA MET A 389 3.22 -13.60 9.98
C MET A 389 4.41 -12.70 10.29
N GLY A 390 5.34 -12.58 9.36
CA GLY A 390 6.56 -11.81 9.49
C GLY A 390 7.36 -11.81 8.20
N HIS A 391 8.57 -11.31 8.26
CA HIS A 391 9.56 -11.43 7.20
C HIS A 391 10.98 -11.43 7.78
N LEU A 392 11.90 -11.95 6.99
CA LEU A 392 13.34 -11.80 7.17
C LEU A 392 13.86 -10.86 6.10
N THR A 393 14.81 -9.98 6.46
CA THR A 393 15.58 -9.18 5.50
C THR A 393 17.06 -9.50 5.68
N ALA A 394 17.80 -9.72 4.59
CA ALA A 394 19.26 -9.84 4.60
C ALA A 394 19.89 -8.79 3.70
N LEU A 395 21.02 -8.24 4.16
CA LEU A 395 21.92 -7.42 3.37
C LEU A 395 23.20 -8.20 3.11
N ALA A 396 23.74 -8.08 1.89
CA ALA A 396 24.99 -8.73 1.50
C ALA A 396 25.72 -7.92 0.40
N GLU A 397 26.89 -8.39 -0.02
CA GLU A 397 27.65 -7.74 -1.10
C GLU A 397 26.98 -7.91 -2.47
N THR A 398 26.19 -8.99 -2.67
CA THR A 398 25.40 -9.24 -3.89
C THR A 398 23.96 -9.63 -3.56
N VAL A 399 23.05 -9.44 -4.52
CA VAL A 399 21.63 -9.83 -4.35
C VAL A 399 21.46 -11.34 -4.24
N GLU A 400 22.30 -12.11 -4.93
CA GLU A 400 22.28 -13.57 -4.87
C GLU A 400 22.61 -14.05 -3.47
N THR A 401 23.67 -13.51 -2.86
CA THR A 401 24.07 -13.83 -1.49
C THR A 401 23.00 -13.40 -0.49
N ALA A 402 22.41 -12.20 -0.66
CA ALA A 402 21.31 -11.77 0.19
C ALA A 402 20.10 -12.70 0.09
N ALA A 403 19.73 -13.12 -1.14
CA ALA A 403 18.62 -14.04 -1.38
C ALA A 403 18.88 -15.44 -0.81
N GLU A 404 20.12 -15.94 -0.92
CA GLU A 404 20.53 -17.21 -0.33
C GLU A 404 20.46 -17.16 1.21
N ASN A 405 20.94 -16.08 1.82
CA ASN A 405 20.90 -15.88 3.27
C ASN A 405 19.48 -15.87 3.82
N VAL A 406 18.52 -15.16 3.21
CA VAL A 406 17.13 -15.17 3.69
C VAL A 406 16.44 -16.52 3.50
N ARG A 407 16.75 -17.26 2.41
CA ARG A 407 16.24 -18.62 2.19
C ARG A 407 16.76 -19.56 3.27
N SER A 408 18.07 -19.60 3.44
CA SER A 408 18.73 -20.47 4.43
C SER A 408 18.25 -20.16 5.86
N ALA A 409 18.16 -18.88 6.23
CA ALA A 409 17.65 -18.46 7.52
C ALA A 409 16.17 -18.84 7.72
N ARG A 410 15.34 -18.79 6.67
CA ARG A 410 13.94 -19.23 6.73
C ARG A 410 13.83 -20.77 6.81
N ASP A 411 14.66 -21.50 6.11
CA ASP A 411 14.59 -22.96 6.07
C ASP A 411 14.91 -23.57 7.44
N VAL A 412 15.92 -23.04 8.14
CA VAL A 412 16.23 -23.52 9.51
C VAL A 412 15.12 -23.24 10.52
N LEU A 413 14.19 -22.29 10.25
CA LEU A 413 13.01 -22.07 11.11
C LEU A 413 12.05 -23.25 11.11
N ARG A 414 11.99 -24.03 10.00
CA ARG A 414 11.05 -25.13 9.79
C ARG A 414 11.58 -26.48 10.28
N GLU A 415 12.89 -26.58 10.55
CA GLU A 415 13.49 -27.82 11.03
C GLU A 415 12.90 -28.21 12.39
N SER A 416 12.37 -29.42 12.49
CA SER A 416 11.94 -29.98 13.76
C SER A 416 13.16 -30.16 14.67
N GLY A 417 13.25 -29.36 15.72
CA GLY A 417 14.29 -29.46 16.72
C GLY A 417 13.69 -29.82 18.07
N SER A 418 14.17 -30.91 18.67
CA SER A 418 14.10 -31.04 20.13
C SER A 418 14.79 -29.81 20.73
N VAL A 419 14.04 -29.06 21.55
CA VAL A 419 14.52 -27.98 22.41
C VAL A 419 15.61 -28.51 23.33
#